data_b1c5dcfc2a7dd1653b898fec1c532ab4
#
_entry.id   b1c5dcfc2a7dd1653b898fec1c532ab4
#
_cell.length_a   1.000
_cell.length_b   1.000
_cell.length_c   1.000
_cell.angle_alpha   90.00
_cell.angle_beta   90.00
_cell.angle_gamma   90.00
#
_symmetry.space_group_name_H-M   'P 1'
#
loop_
_entity.id
_entity.type
_entity.pdbx_description
1 polymer ?
#
loop_
_entity_poly.entity_id
_entity_poly.type
_entity_poly.pdbx_seq_one_letter_code
_entity_poly.pdbx_strand_id
1 'polypeptide(L)'
;MKVLMIYPYVPTLRFLKDFAEMIENYQKVILIPLSGTERSKVLKKNTNIWEYLDNWEEGMYEADTILLLNGLYSGEKYEEIIDFGIDKEKEILVEKTVWDILDDGRREKVHLLFDSDTWKEIPPDTALRELDIPIISVMGMGPNTNKFYMQLALKKYFEEKGYQTLVVGSNELSSLFGISILPSSMFENISFRQKILILNQYICEKAKEYRPDIIIIGCPGGIMPYDRHVNNGFGEIPLVVSKAIPIDINILLTYYIRKELLDTEYIASIKKYCEEN
;
A
#
# COMPACT_ATOMS: atom_id res chain seq x y z
N MET A 1 4.67 -7.14 24.56
CA MET A 1 4.66 -7.65 23.17
C MET A 1 3.34 -7.23 22.57
N LYS A 2 3.33 -6.30 21.60
CA LYS A 2 2.05 -5.82 21.03
C LYS A 2 1.48 -6.82 20.02
N VAL A 3 0.18 -7.06 20.10
CA VAL A 3 -0.60 -7.93 19.20
C VAL A 3 -1.56 -7.05 18.39
N LEU A 4 -1.55 -7.22 17.07
CA LEU A 4 -2.43 -6.52 16.14
C LEU A 4 -3.56 -7.44 15.67
N MET A 5 -4.80 -7.07 15.89
CA MET A 5 -5.97 -7.71 15.27
C MET A 5 -6.39 -6.94 14.02
N ILE A 6 -6.60 -7.63 12.92
CA ILE A 6 -7.04 -7.05 11.63
C ILE A 6 -8.41 -7.61 11.26
N TYR A 7 -9.37 -6.73 11.04
CA TYR A 7 -10.74 -7.05 10.64
C TYR A 7 -11.27 -6.06 9.58
N PRO A 8 -11.96 -6.52 8.55
CA PRO A 8 -12.02 -7.91 8.10
C PRO A 8 -10.79 -8.29 7.27
N TYR A 9 -10.29 -9.49 7.44
CA TYR A 9 -9.31 -10.05 6.53
C TYR A 9 -9.99 -10.69 5.31
N VAL A 10 -9.50 -10.34 4.12
CA VAL A 10 -9.94 -10.93 2.86
C VAL A 10 -8.75 -11.48 2.07
N PRO A 11 -8.93 -12.54 1.24
CA PRO A 11 -7.83 -13.21 0.54
C PRO A 11 -6.97 -12.31 -0.37
N THR A 12 -7.52 -11.18 -0.84
CA THR A 12 -6.78 -10.17 -1.62
C THR A 12 -5.69 -9.48 -0.79
N LEU A 13 -5.80 -9.50 0.54
CA LEU A 13 -4.84 -8.94 1.48
C LEU A 13 -3.81 -9.99 1.99
N ARG A 14 -3.55 -11.04 1.18
CA ARG A 14 -2.62 -12.12 1.57
C ARG A 14 -1.24 -11.64 1.98
N PHE A 15 -0.80 -10.49 1.53
CA PHE A 15 0.47 -9.90 1.94
C PHE A 15 0.56 -9.63 3.45
N LEU A 16 -0.56 -9.37 4.13
CA LEU A 16 -0.60 -9.22 5.60
C LEU A 16 -0.14 -10.49 6.33
N LYS A 17 -0.38 -11.65 5.72
CA LYS A 17 0.07 -12.95 6.21
C LYS A 17 1.47 -13.28 5.71
N ASP A 18 1.70 -13.13 4.40
CA ASP A 18 2.93 -13.56 3.74
C ASP A 18 4.16 -12.73 4.16
N PHE A 19 3.94 -11.53 4.68
CA PHE A 19 4.96 -10.61 5.21
C PHE A 19 4.65 -10.16 6.65
N ALA A 20 3.96 -10.99 7.44
CA ALA A 20 3.57 -10.64 8.80
C ALA A 20 4.77 -10.30 9.70
N GLU A 21 5.92 -10.90 9.45
CA GLU A 21 7.18 -10.62 10.18
C GLU A 21 7.77 -9.22 9.89
N MET A 22 7.30 -8.56 8.83
CA MET A 22 7.72 -7.21 8.47
C MET A 22 6.77 -6.14 9.02
N ILE A 23 5.68 -6.51 9.65
CA ILE A 23 4.75 -5.57 10.27
C ILE A 23 5.42 -4.95 11.49
N GLU A 24 5.65 -3.64 11.43
CA GLU A 24 6.37 -2.91 12.47
C GLU A 24 5.54 -2.77 13.75
N ASN A 25 6.23 -2.74 14.88
CA ASN A 25 5.66 -2.55 16.23
C ASN A 25 4.79 -3.69 16.78
N TYR A 26 4.53 -4.75 16.01
CA TYR A 26 3.72 -5.89 16.43
C TYR A 26 4.49 -7.19 16.27
N GLN A 27 4.32 -8.09 17.23
CA GLN A 27 5.00 -9.39 17.24
C GLN A 27 4.07 -10.53 16.82
N LYS A 28 2.77 -10.28 16.87
CA LYS A 28 1.75 -11.23 16.44
C LYS A 28 0.63 -10.48 15.74
N VAL A 29 0.11 -11.08 14.67
CA VAL A 29 -1.01 -10.57 13.89
C VAL A 29 -2.15 -11.58 13.94
N ILE A 30 -3.32 -11.14 14.36
CA ILE A 30 -4.55 -11.94 14.36
C ILE A 30 -5.39 -11.48 13.15
N LEU A 31 -5.70 -12.41 12.27
CA LEU A 31 -6.48 -12.16 11.07
C LEU A 31 -7.89 -12.70 11.26
N ILE A 32 -8.89 -11.82 11.25
CA ILE A 32 -10.29 -12.18 11.40
C ILE A 32 -10.96 -12.14 10.02
N PRO A 33 -11.33 -13.29 9.44
CA PRO A 33 -12.01 -13.34 8.17
C PRO A 33 -13.38 -12.69 8.21
N LEU A 34 -13.84 -12.21 7.07
CA LEU A 34 -15.21 -11.76 6.91
C LEU A 34 -16.16 -12.95 7.06
N SER A 35 -17.20 -12.80 7.89
CA SER A 35 -18.20 -13.84 8.09
C SER A 35 -18.90 -14.19 6.77
N GLY A 36 -18.95 -15.49 6.42
CA GLY A 36 -19.60 -16.00 5.19
C GLY A 36 -18.67 -16.19 3.98
N THR A 37 -17.41 -15.79 4.05
CA THR A 37 -16.42 -16.23 3.06
C THR A 37 -16.05 -17.68 3.32
N GLU A 38 -16.01 -18.50 2.27
CA GLU A 38 -15.73 -19.93 2.39
C GLU A 38 -14.55 -20.18 3.32
N ARG A 39 -14.80 -20.97 4.37
CA ARG A 39 -13.75 -21.59 5.20
C ARG A 39 -12.82 -22.36 4.27
N SER A 40 -11.83 -21.69 3.73
CA SER A 40 -10.85 -22.43 2.95
C SER A 40 -10.11 -23.33 3.92
N LYS A 41 -10.31 -24.63 3.77
CA LYS A 41 -9.62 -25.71 4.50
C LYS A 41 -8.08 -25.63 4.40
N VAL A 42 -7.58 -24.68 3.62
CA VAL A 42 -6.16 -24.39 3.34
C VAL A 42 -5.53 -23.48 4.41
N LEU A 43 -6.32 -22.79 5.25
CA LEU A 43 -5.84 -21.72 6.13
C LEU A 43 -5.38 -22.16 7.53
N LYS A 44 -5.26 -23.46 7.82
CA LYS A 44 -4.91 -23.98 9.15
C LYS A 44 -3.39 -24.07 9.41
N LYS A 45 -2.59 -23.14 8.99
CA LYS A 45 -1.23 -23.00 9.51
C LYS A 45 -1.13 -21.71 10.31
N ASN A 46 -1.55 -21.75 11.55
CA ASN A 46 -1.16 -20.73 12.52
C ASN A 46 0.36 -20.81 12.70
N THR A 47 0.99 -19.68 12.82
CA THR A 47 2.41 -19.53 13.13
C THR A 47 2.57 -18.76 14.45
N ASN A 48 3.78 -18.61 14.93
CA ASN A 48 4.02 -17.77 16.10
C ASN A 48 3.84 -16.26 15.80
N ILE A 49 3.80 -15.89 14.51
CA ILE A 49 3.76 -14.49 14.04
C ILE A 49 2.35 -14.10 13.65
N TRP A 50 1.57 -15.02 13.07
CA TRP A 50 0.19 -14.74 12.69
C TRP A 50 -0.71 -15.95 12.89
N GLU A 51 -1.99 -15.68 13.13
CA GLU A 51 -3.03 -16.72 13.25
C GLU A 51 -4.37 -16.23 12.71
N TYR A 52 -5.24 -17.19 12.39
CA TYR A 52 -6.64 -16.94 12.06
C TYR A 52 -7.53 -17.27 13.25
N LEU A 53 -8.43 -16.35 13.57
CA LEU A 53 -9.56 -16.61 14.47
C LEU A 53 -10.86 -16.37 13.70
N ASP A 54 -11.85 -17.23 13.95
CA ASP A 54 -13.16 -17.12 13.31
C ASP A 54 -14.05 -16.06 13.97
N ASN A 55 -13.73 -15.69 15.21
CA ASN A 55 -14.50 -14.75 16.01
C ASN A 55 -13.63 -13.54 16.39
N TRP A 56 -14.10 -12.35 16.06
CA TRP A 56 -13.43 -11.11 16.39
C TRP A 56 -13.38 -10.83 17.90
N GLU A 57 -14.39 -11.31 18.68
CA GLU A 57 -14.41 -11.15 20.13
C GLU A 57 -13.22 -11.88 20.76
N GLU A 58 -12.91 -13.11 20.31
CA GLU A 58 -11.74 -13.85 20.80
C GLU A 58 -10.44 -13.08 20.48
N GLY A 59 -10.30 -12.59 19.23
CA GLY A 59 -9.14 -11.79 18.82
C GLY A 59 -8.99 -10.51 19.62
N MET A 60 -10.09 -9.88 19.99
CA MET A 60 -10.12 -8.67 20.77
C MET A 60 -9.52 -8.81 22.18
N TYR A 61 -9.73 -9.95 22.84
CA TYR A 61 -9.15 -10.18 24.15
C TYR A 61 -7.62 -10.29 24.13
N GLU A 62 -7.06 -10.81 23.04
CA GLU A 62 -5.61 -10.94 22.90
C GLU A 62 -4.94 -9.68 22.31
N ALA A 63 -5.64 -8.93 21.49
CA ALA A 63 -5.09 -7.77 20.79
C ALA A 63 -4.84 -6.59 21.72
N ASP A 64 -3.75 -5.87 21.48
CA ASP A 64 -3.49 -4.54 22.03
C ASP A 64 -4.04 -3.45 21.11
N THR A 65 -3.94 -3.67 19.81
CA THR A 65 -4.40 -2.76 18.76
C THR A 65 -5.33 -3.48 17.80
N ILE A 66 -6.39 -2.80 17.39
CA ILE A 66 -7.37 -3.27 16.42
C ILE A 66 -7.22 -2.43 15.15
N LEU A 67 -7.10 -3.07 14.01
CA LEU A 67 -7.13 -2.41 12.70
C LEU A 67 -8.40 -2.79 11.95
N LEU A 68 -9.21 -1.79 11.64
CA LEU A 68 -10.44 -1.95 10.86
C LEU A 68 -10.22 -1.54 9.42
N LEU A 69 -10.38 -2.49 8.52
CA LEU A 69 -10.23 -2.34 7.08
C LEU A 69 -11.58 -2.24 6.39
N ASN A 70 -11.61 -1.68 5.19
CA ASN A 70 -12.82 -1.64 4.39
C ASN A 70 -13.25 -3.05 3.96
N GLY A 71 -14.41 -3.49 4.45
CA GLY A 71 -14.99 -4.81 4.15
C GLY A 71 -16.20 -4.77 3.23
N LEU A 72 -16.55 -3.63 2.64
CA LEU A 72 -17.74 -3.43 1.78
C LEU A 72 -19.08 -3.70 2.48
N TYR A 73 -19.17 -3.62 3.81
CA TYR A 73 -20.37 -3.94 4.58
C TYR A 73 -20.91 -2.77 5.39
N SER A 74 -22.13 -2.97 5.92
CA SER A 74 -22.84 -1.99 6.73
C SER A 74 -22.03 -1.50 7.94
N GLY A 75 -22.17 -0.22 8.27
CA GLY A 75 -21.47 0.42 9.37
C GLY A 75 -21.69 -0.24 10.74
N GLU A 76 -22.86 -0.88 10.94
CA GLU A 76 -23.27 -1.49 12.21
C GLU A 76 -22.23 -2.43 12.85
N LYS A 77 -21.54 -3.24 12.02
CA LYS A 77 -20.53 -4.17 12.55
C LYS A 77 -19.27 -3.46 13.02
N TYR A 78 -18.86 -2.39 12.35
CA TYR A 78 -17.73 -1.59 12.79
C TYR A 78 -18.05 -0.84 14.09
N GLU A 79 -19.27 -0.33 14.22
CA GLU A 79 -19.71 0.33 15.45
C GLU A 79 -19.65 -0.62 16.65
N GLU A 80 -20.16 -1.85 16.50
CA GLU A 80 -20.09 -2.89 17.54
C GLU A 80 -18.65 -3.19 17.98
N ILE A 81 -17.74 -3.38 17.02
CA ILE A 81 -16.33 -3.67 17.29
C ILE A 81 -15.64 -2.47 17.95
N ILE A 82 -15.91 -1.25 17.48
CA ILE A 82 -15.34 -0.02 18.05
C ILE A 82 -15.81 0.16 19.48
N ASP A 83 -17.12 0.08 19.72
CA ASP A 83 -17.69 0.27 21.05
C ASP A 83 -17.13 -0.76 22.05
N PHE A 84 -16.97 -2.02 21.62
CA PHE A 84 -16.35 -3.05 22.44
C PHE A 84 -14.85 -2.77 22.68
N GLY A 85 -14.13 -2.31 21.67
CA GLY A 85 -12.71 -1.96 21.78
C GLY A 85 -12.48 -0.77 22.73
N ILE A 86 -13.34 0.24 22.69
CA ILE A 86 -13.33 1.37 23.60
C ILE A 86 -13.56 0.88 25.04
N ASP A 87 -14.57 0.02 25.26
CA ASP A 87 -14.86 -0.56 26.59
C ASP A 87 -13.68 -1.34 27.17
N LYS A 88 -12.87 -1.94 26.31
CA LYS A 88 -11.66 -2.70 26.67
C LYS A 88 -10.37 -1.88 26.63
N GLU A 89 -10.46 -0.56 26.45
CA GLU A 89 -9.31 0.34 26.39
C GLU A 89 -8.27 -0.05 25.32
N LYS A 90 -8.73 -0.55 24.15
CA LYS A 90 -7.87 -0.93 23.05
C LYS A 90 -7.55 0.26 22.15
N GLU A 91 -6.33 0.28 21.59
CA GLU A 91 -5.99 1.18 20.51
C GLU A 91 -6.74 0.75 19.22
N ILE A 92 -7.43 1.68 18.55
CA ILE A 92 -8.23 1.37 17.37
C ILE A 92 -7.72 2.21 16.21
N LEU A 93 -7.22 1.53 15.19
CA LEU A 93 -6.81 2.10 13.91
C LEU A 93 -7.86 1.79 12.85
N VAL A 94 -8.15 2.74 11.98
CA VAL A 94 -9.13 2.56 10.91
C VAL A 94 -8.60 3.07 9.58
N GLU A 95 -8.95 2.40 8.48
CA GLU A 95 -8.78 2.95 7.13
C GLU A 95 -9.68 4.17 6.92
N LYS A 96 -9.30 5.06 6.01
CA LYS A 96 -10.06 6.28 5.69
C LYS A 96 -11.53 5.99 5.33
N THR A 97 -11.78 4.96 4.57
CA THR A 97 -13.14 4.54 4.18
C THR A 97 -14.00 4.11 5.37
N VAL A 98 -13.40 3.49 6.39
CA VAL A 98 -14.10 3.17 7.65
C VAL A 98 -14.33 4.44 8.47
N TRP A 99 -13.33 5.32 8.57
CA TRP A 99 -13.45 6.61 9.24
C TRP A 99 -14.60 7.44 8.71
N ASP A 100 -14.78 7.49 7.38
CA ASP A 100 -15.77 8.34 6.73
C ASP A 100 -17.22 7.95 7.05
N ILE A 101 -17.47 6.69 7.40
CA ILE A 101 -18.81 6.19 7.76
C ILE A 101 -19.12 6.28 9.27
N LEU A 102 -18.13 6.60 10.11
CA LEU A 102 -18.33 6.73 11.56
C LEU A 102 -18.97 8.08 11.93
N ASP A 103 -19.73 8.08 13.01
CA ASP A 103 -20.18 9.30 13.66
C ASP A 103 -19.05 10.05 14.37
N ASP A 104 -19.27 11.31 14.70
CA ASP A 104 -18.24 12.18 15.31
C ASP A 104 -17.77 11.66 16.68
N GLY A 105 -18.67 11.07 17.46
CA GLY A 105 -18.33 10.54 18.79
C GLY A 105 -17.36 9.36 18.74
N ARG A 106 -17.49 8.48 17.73
CA ARG A 106 -16.57 7.38 17.51
C ARG A 106 -15.28 7.84 16.85
N ARG A 107 -15.34 8.82 15.93
CA ARG A 107 -14.12 9.40 15.32
C ARG A 107 -13.14 9.95 16.34
N GLU A 108 -13.61 10.54 17.41
CA GLU A 108 -12.76 11.05 18.48
C GLU A 108 -12.03 9.94 19.28
N LYS A 109 -12.45 8.69 19.15
CA LYS A 109 -11.93 7.54 19.91
C LYS A 109 -11.07 6.59 19.09
N VAL A 110 -10.99 6.80 17.79
CA VAL A 110 -10.20 5.97 16.87
C VAL A 110 -9.15 6.84 16.19
N HIS A 111 -8.13 6.19 15.62
CA HIS A 111 -7.08 6.88 14.87
C HIS A 111 -7.09 6.40 13.43
N LEU A 112 -6.85 7.30 12.50
CA LEU A 112 -6.58 6.92 11.12
C LEU A 112 -5.28 6.12 11.06
N LEU A 113 -5.30 5.01 10.34
CA LEU A 113 -4.09 4.23 10.06
C LEU A 113 -3.01 5.07 9.38
N PHE A 114 -3.45 5.98 8.52
CA PHE A 114 -2.60 6.91 7.81
C PHE A 114 -3.31 8.25 7.65
N ASP A 115 -2.65 9.32 8.11
CA ASP A 115 -3.08 10.69 7.87
C ASP A 115 -2.29 11.26 6.69
N SER A 116 -2.97 11.41 5.56
CA SER A 116 -2.39 11.96 4.33
C SER A 116 -2.03 13.45 4.43
N ASP A 117 -2.55 14.13 5.45
CA ASP A 117 -2.39 15.57 5.61
C ASP A 117 -1.01 15.99 6.16
N THR A 118 -0.16 15.03 6.54
CA THR A 118 1.15 15.31 7.16
C THR A 118 2.17 15.91 6.18
N TRP A 119 1.95 15.75 4.86
CA TRP A 119 2.81 16.34 3.83
C TRP A 119 2.15 17.56 3.19
N LYS A 120 2.05 18.65 3.97
CA LYS A 120 1.48 19.92 3.50
C LYS A 120 2.59 20.82 2.95
N GLU A 121 2.37 21.28 1.70
CA GLU A 121 2.91 22.51 1.14
C GLU A 121 4.43 22.74 1.22
N ILE A 122 5.19 21.87 0.55
CA ILE A 122 6.50 22.34 0.12
C ILE A 122 6.27 23.15 -1.16
N PRO A 123 6.63 24.45 -1.16
CA PRO A 123 6.61 25.19 -2.41
C PRO A 123 7.53 24.48 -3.39
N PRO A 124 7.05 24.10 -4.57
CA PRO A 124 7.85 23.35 -5.51
C PRO A 124 9.05 24.19 -5.93
N ASP A 125 10.23 23.60 -5.84
CA ASP A 125 11.43 24.18 -6.43
C ASP A 125 11.21 24.39 -7.93
N THR A 126 12.01 25.26 -8.52
CA THR A 126 11.94 25.51 -9.97
C THR A 126 12.72 24.49 -10.79
N ALA A 127 13.57 23.68 -10.14
CA ALA A 127 14.42 22.68 -10.77
C ALA A 127 14.35 21.35 -10.01
N LEU A 128 14.62 20.26 -10.71
CA LEU A 128 14.75 18.93 -10.11
C LEU A 128 16.06 18.85 -9.31
N ARG A 129 15.98 18.20 -8.16
CA ARG A 129 17.16 17.85 -7.35
C ARG A 129 17.70 16.52 -7.85
N GLU A 130 19.02 16.39 -7.86
CA GLU A 130 19.70 15.15 -8.23
C GLU A 130 19.61 14.10 -7.12
N LEU A 131 19.48 12.84 -7.52
CA LEU A 131 19.51 11.67 -6.68
C LEU A 131 20.58 10.72 -7.22
N ASP A 132 21.57 10.40 -6.41
CA ASP A 132 22.65 9.45 -6.71
C ASP A 132 22.46 8.17 -5.87
N ILE A 133 21.26 7.59 -5.97
CA ILE A 133 20.85 6.38 -5.27
C ILE A 133 20.12 5.50 -6.28
N PRO A 134 20.46 4.21 -6.40
CA PRO A 134 19.76 3.30 -7.31
C PRO A 134 18.23 3.26 -7.06
N ILE A 135 17.44 3.36 -8.12
CA ILE A 135 15.97 3.42 -8.03
C ILE A 135 15.34 2.30 -8.83
N ILE A 136 14.54 1.48 -8.15
CA ILE A 136 13.67 0.48 -8.76
C ILE A 136 12.23 0.99 -8.74
N SER A 137 11.60 1.09 -9.90
CA SER A 137 10.16 1.32 -9.98
C SER A 137 9.39 0.01 -10.11
N VAL A 138 8.22 -0.05 -9.46
CA VAL A 138 7.27 -1.16 -9.57
C VAL A 138 6.01 -0.61 -10.22
N MET A 139 5.86 -0.87 -11.50
CA MET A 139 4.74 -0.43 -12.33
C MET A 139 3.83 -1.61 -12.67
N GLY A 140 2.65 -1.35 -13.17
CA GLY A 140 1.72 -2.37 -13.63
C GLY A 140 1.02 -1.97 -14.91
N MET A 141 0.53 -2.94 -15.67
CA MET A 141 -0.35 -2.68 -16.82
C MET A 141 -1.63 -1.95 -16.38
N GLY A 142 -2.09 -2.21 -15.14
CA GLY A 142 -3.25 -1.56 -14.55
C GLY A 142 -3.28 -1.72 -13.03
N PRO A 143 -4.39 -1.36 -12.37
CA PRO A 143 -4.59 -1.61 -10.94
C PRO A 143 -4.66 -3.11 -10.65
N ASN A 144 -4.52 -3.49 -9.38
CA ASN A 144 -4.64 -4.87 -8.91
C ASN A 144 -3.67 -5.89 -9.56
N THR A 145 -2.50 -5.44 -10.04
CA THR A 145 -1.42 -6.29 -10.56
C THR A 145 -0.42 -6.72 -9.48
N ASN A 146 -0.82 -6.68 -8.20
CA ASN A 146 0.03 -7.05 -7.05
C ASN A 146 1.29 -6.19 -6.87
N LYS A 147 1.26 -4.92 -7.28
CA LYS A 147 2.41 -4.00 -7.13
C LYS A 147 2.89 -3.89 -5.68
N PHE A 148 1.97 -3.74 -4.74
CA PHE A 148 2.32 -3.63 -3.32
C PHE A 148 2.98 -4.90 -2.78
N TYR A 149 2.48 -6.08 -3.19
CA TYR A 149 3.13 -7.36 -2.86
C TYR A 149 4.58 -7.42 -3.38
N MET A 150 4.82 -6.96 -4.60
CA MET A 150 6.17 -6.91 -5.19
C MET A 150 7.07 -5.93 -4.44
N GLN A 151 6.56 -4.76 -4.02
CA GLN A 151 7.33 -3.82 -3.20
C GLN A 151 7.78 -4.44 -1.88
N LEU A 152 6.88 -5.16 -1.18
CA LEU A 152 7.21 -5.88 0.05
C LEU A 152 8.25 -6.99 -0.19
N ALA A 153 8.12 -7.74 -1.29
CA ALA A 153 9.08 -8.78 -1.64
C ALA A 153 10.48 -8.21 -1.92
N LEU A 154 10.56 -7.08 -2.61
CA LEU A 154 11.82 -6.39 -2.87
C LEU A 154 12.42 -5.81 -1.58
N LYS A 155 11.59 -5.15 -0.76
CA LYS A 155 12.02 -4.62 0.56
C LYS A 155 12.66 -5.75 1.36
N LYS A 156 11.94 -6.85 1.57
CA LYS A 156 12.44 -8.02 2.29
C LYS A 156 13.74 -8.55 1.71
N TYR A 157 13.80 -8.73 0.39
CA TYR A 157 14.98 -9.27 -0.29
C TYR A 157 16.24 -8.42 -0.07
N PHE A 158 16.12 -7.11 -0.19
CA PHE A 158 17.27 -6.22 -0.01
C PHE A 158 17.67 -6.07 1.45
N GLU A 159 16.72 -5.99 2.37
CA GLU A 159 16.98 -5.90 3.81
C GLU A 159 17.64 -7.18 4.36
N GLU A 160 17.22 -8.36 3.89
CA GLU A 160 17.87 -9.64 4.21
C GLU A 160 19.34 -9.69 3.72
N LYS A 161 19.71 -8.88 2.73
CA LYS A 161 21.08 -8.73 2.24
C LYS A 161 21.85 -7.60 2.94
N GLY A 162 21.23 -6.92 3.88
CA GLY A 162 21.87 -5.86 4.67
C GLY A 162 21.77 -4.47 4.05
N TYR A 163 21.00 -4.26 2.97
CA TYR A 163 20.77 -2.94 2.39
C TYR A 163 19.69 -2.18 3.15
N GLN A 164 19.88 -0.89 3.33
CA GLN A 164 18.84 0.01 3.80
C GLN A 164 17.92 0.40 2.63
N THR A 165 16.63 0.14 2.76
CA THR A 165 15.65 0.43 1.71
C THR A 165 14.77 1.63 2.06
N LEU A 166 14.57 2.53 1.11
CA LEU A 166 13.45 3.48 1.14
C LEU A 166 12.39 2.96 0.18
N VAL A 167 11.26 2.54 0.71
CA VAL A 167 10.13 2.12 -0.13
C VAL A 167 9.05 3.18 -0.08
N VAL A 168 8.51 3.55 -1.25
CA VAL A 168 7.44 4.53 -1.39
C VAL A 168 6.29 3.89 -2.17
N GLY A 169 5.10 3.87 -1.60
CA GLY A 169 3.91 3.25 -2.16
C GLY A 169 2.68 4.14 -2.10
N SER A 170 1.54 3.61 -2.54
CA SER A 170 0.26 4.32 -2.52
C SER A 170 -0.83 3.58 -1.71
N ASN A 171 -0.49 2.46 -1.07
CA ASN A 171 -1.43 1.70 -0.28
C ASN A 171 -1.46 2.26 1.15
N GLU A 172 -2.63 2.49 1.72
CA GLU A 172 -2.77 2.98 3.11
C GLU A 172 -2.13 2.02 4.13
N LEU A 173 -2.13 0.71 3.83
CA LEU A 173 -1.48 -0.31 4.66
C LEU A 173 0.06 -0.26 4.61
N SER A 174 0.63 0.62 3.79
CA SER A 174 2.09 0.81 3.68
C SER A 174 2.73 1.17 5.02
N SER A 175 2.03 1.95 5.84
CA SER A 175 2.51 2.38 7.17
C SER A 175 2.78 1.22 8.12
N LEU A 176 2.05 0.11 7.99
CA LEU A 176 2.30 -1.10 8.81
C LEU A 176 3.68 -1.73 8.54
N PHE A 177 4.26 -1.49 7.38
CA PHE A 177 5.51 -2.08 6.92
C PHE A 177 6.68 -1.08 6.85
N GLY A 178 6.54 0.08 7.48
CA GLY A 178 7.55 1.14 7.40
C GLY A 178 7.75 1.68 5.97
N ILE A 179 6.72 1.59 5.13
CA ILE A 179 6.74 2.08 3.76
C ILE A 179 6.15 3.49 3.74
N SER A 180 6.89 4.45 3.18
CA SER A 180 6.42 5.81 2.99
C SER A 180 5.29 5.87 1.95
N ILE A 181 4.34 6.78 2.14
CA ILE A 181 3.20 6.91 1.22
C ILE A 181 3.44 8.09 0.30
N LEU A 182 3.07 7.94 -0.97
CA LEU A 182 3.11 9.02 -1.96
C LEU A 182 2.31 10.24 -1.47
N PRO A 183 2.78 11.47 -1.71
CA PRO A 183 2.06 12.69 -1.35
C PRO A 183 0.64 12.69 -1.92
N SER A 184 -0.35 13.15 -1.15
CA SER A 184 -1.75 13.27 -1.60
C SER A 184 -1.91 14.14 -2.83
N SER A 185 -1.04 15.16 -2.97
CA SER A 185 -0.98 16.04 -4.13
C SER A 185 -0.78 15.31 -5.47
N MET A 186 -0.26 14.10 -5.47
CA MET A 186 -0.16 13.26 -6.68
C MET A 186 -1.54 12.91 -7.26
N PHE A 187 -2.58 12.90 -6.43
CA PHE A 187 -3.96 12.54 -6.79
C PHE A 187 -4.88 13.76 -6.90
N GLU A 188 -4.37 14.95 -6.60
CA GLU A 188 -5.11 16.20 -6.69
C GLU A 188 -5.11 16.78 -8.12
N ASN A 189 -6.03 17.71 -8.38
CA ASN A 189 -6.13 18.41 -9.64
C ASN A 189 -5.15 19.59 -9.69
N ILE A 190 -3.85 19.29 -9.70
CA ILE A 190 -2.75 20.24 -9.89
C ILE A 190 -2.03 19.96 -11.20
N SER A 191 -1.21 20.90 -11.67
CA SER A 191 -0.51 20.75 -12.94
C SER A 191 0.48 19.59 -12.93
N PHE A 192 0.65 18.92 -14.07
CA PHE A 192 1.64 17.85 -14.26
C PHE A 192 3.05 18.27 -13.81
N ARG A 193 3.46 19.50 -14.15
CA ARG A 193 4.75 20.05 -13.70
C ARG A 193 4.85 20.11 -12.18
N GLN A 194 3.81 20.56 -11.50
CA GLN A 194 3.81 20.63 -10.04
C GLN A 194 3.94 19.23 -9.41
N LYS A 195 3.22 18.23 -9.93
CA LYS A 195 3.34 16.84 -9.47
C LYS A 195 4.79 16.34 -9.57
N ILE A 196 5.46 16.58 -10.69
CA ILE A 196 6.86 16.20 -10.90
C ILE A 196 7.77 16.84 -9.85
N LEU A 197 7.67 18.15 -9.65
CA LEU A 197 8.52 18.88 -8.71
C LEU A 197 8.28 18.46 -7.26
N ILE A 198 7.03 18.29 -6.85
CA ILE A 198 6.66 17.85 -5.51
C ILE A 198 7.19 16.44 -5.27
N LEU A 199 7.01 15.51 -6.21
CA LEU A 199 7.49 14.14 -6.04
C LEU A 199 9.01 14.08 -5.95
N ASN A 200 9.72 14.79 -6.83
CA ASN A 200 11.18 14.86 -6.77
C ASN A 200 11.66 15.36 -5.41
N GLN A 201 11.10 16.47 -4.95
CA GLN A 201 11.45 17.05 -3.66
C GLN A 201 11.17 16.08 -2.51
N TYR A 202 9.98 15.47 -2.51
CA TYR A 202 9.57 14.48 -1.51
C TYR A 202 10.56 13.32 -1.41
N ILE A 203 10.92 12.70 -2.54
CA ILE A 203 11.85 11.58 -2.57
C ILE A 203 13.24 12.02 -2.10
N CYS A 204 13.72 13.19 -2.53
CA CYS A 204 15.02 13.72 -2.09
C CYS A 204 15.07 13.97 -0.57
N GLU A 205 13.99 14.46 0.03
CA GLU A 205 13.94 14.68 1.47
C GLU A 205 13.86 13.38 2.25
N LYS A 206 13.05 12.43 1.79
CA LYS A 206 13.02 11.09 2.35
C LYS A 206 14.40 10.39 2.23
N ALA A 207 15.07 10.52 1.11
CA ALA A 207 16.40 9.98 0.92
C ALA A 207 17.45 10.60 1.89
N LYS A 208 17.34 11.89 2.20
CA LYS A 208 18.19 12.54 3.20
C LYS A 208 17.90 12.06 4.63
N GLU A 209 16.63 11.83 4.94
CA GLU A 209 16.16 11.35 6.24
C GLU A 209 16.61 9.92 6.49
N TYR A 210 16.32 9.02 5.56
CA TYR A 210 16.53 7.57 5.70
C TYR A 210 17.93 7.11 5.30
N ARG A 211 18.63 7.86 4.44
CA ARG A 211 19.93 7.52 3.86
C ARG A 211 19.96 6.10 3.29
N PRO A 212 19.04 5.77 2.38
CA PRO A 212 18.91 4.41 1.87
C PRO A 212 20.04 4.07 0.89
N ASP A 213 20.35 2.78 0.78
CA ASP A 213 21.22 2.25 -0.27
C ASP A 213 20.46 2.07 -1.59
N ILE A 214 19.12 1.93 -1.52
CA ILE A 214 18.25 1.71 -2.66
C ILE A 214 16.85 2.27 -2.40
N ILE A 215 16.25 2.84 -3.44
CA ILE A 215 14.87 3.34 -3.42
C ILE A 215 13.98 2.40 -4.24
N ILE A 216 12.83 2.03 -3.70
CA ILE A 216 11.80 1.24 -4.38
C ILE A 216 10.52 2.06 -4.43
N ILE A 217 10.06 2.44 -5.62
CA ILE A 217 8.85 3.24 -5.78
C ILE A 217 7.75 2.46 -6.49
N GLY A 218 6.57 2.36 -5.88
CA GLY A 218 5.39 1.76 -6.47
C GLY A 218 4.50 2.81 -7.14
N CYS A 219 4.17 2.58 -8.39
CA CYS A 219 3.32 3.49 -9.16
C CYS A 219 1.86 3.01 -9.10
N PRO A 220 0.94 3.79 -8.52
CA PRO A 220 -0.49 3.49 -8.58
C PRO A 220 -1.04 3.61 -10.01
N GLY A 221 -2.18 2.96 -10.24
CA GLY A 221 -2.77 2.90 -11.57
C GLY A 221 -2.02 1.95 -12.51
N GLY A 222 -2.02 2.25 -13.79
CA GLY A 222 -1.35 1.46 -14.82
C GLY A 222 -0.70 2.33 -15.89
N ILE A 223 0.25 1.74 -16.61
CA ILE A 223 0.94 2.41 -17.72
C ILE A 223 0.16 2.35 -19.04
N MET A 224 -0.84 1.48 -19.12
CA MET A 224 -1.61 1.23 -20.34
C MET A 224 -3.09 1.57 -20.15
N PRO A 225 -3.76 2.07 -21.19
CA PRO A 225 -5.23 2.12 -21.17
C PRO A 225 -5.81 0.69 -21.19
N TYR A 226 -7.02 0.50 -20.65
CA TYR A 226 -7.72 -0.78 -20.74
C TYR A 226 -8.17 -1.09 -22.17
N ASP A 227 -8.69 -0.06 -22.83
CA ASP A 227 -9.10 -0.08 -24.24
C ASP A 227 -9.15 1.37 -24.78
N ARG A 228 -9.74 1.54 -25.97
CA ARG A 228 -9.87 2.87 -26.60
C ARG A 228 -10.76 3.86 -25.84
N HIS A 229 -11.60 3.39 -24.94
CA HIS A 229 -12.61 4.17 -24.23
C HIS A 229 -12.28 4.33 -22.75
N VAL A 230 -11.55 3.39 -22.16
CA VAL A 230 -11.19 3.37 -20.74
C VAL A 230 -9.69 3.62 -20.58
N ASN A 231 -9.36 4.83 -20.19
CA ASN A 231 -8.00 5.36 -20.25
C ASN A 231 -7.08 4.96 -19.08
N ASN A 232 -7.60 4.40 -17.99
CA ASN A 232 -6.79 4.02 -16.81
C ASN A 232 -5.90 5.16 -16.29
N GLY A 233 -6.41 6.41 -16.25
CA GLY A 233 -5.65 7.59 -15.84
C GLY A 233 -4.56 8.02 -16.81
N PHE A 234 -4.58 7.50 -18.05
CA PHE A 234 -3.60 7.80 -19.13
C PHE A 234 -2.14 7.53 -18.76
N GLY A 235 -1.86 6.75 -17.71
CA GLY A 235 -0.51 6.54 -17.23
C GLY A 235 0.11 7.78 -16.55
N GLU A 236 -0.70 8.74 -16.10
CA GLU A 236 -0.21 10.01 -15.55
C GLU A 236 0.79 9.80 -14.40
N ILE A 237 0.46 8.97 -13.42
CA ILE A 237 1.34 8.78 -12.26
C ILE A 237 2.65 8.07 -12.63
N PRO A 238 2.67 6.97 -13.40
CA PRO A 238 3.92 6.42 -13.92
C PRO A 238 4.77 7.43 -14.69
N LEU A 239 4.14 8.26 -15.52
CA LEU A 239 4.84 9.32 -16.27
C LEU A 239 5.40 10.40 -15.33
N VAL A 240 4.64 10.84 -14.31
CA VAL A 240 5.15 11.78 -13.29
C VAL A 240 6.36 11.18 -12.59
N VAL A 241 6.30 9.92 -12.17
CA VAL A 241 7.41 9.24 -11.50
C VAL A 241 8.65 9.21 -12.38
N SER A 242 8.52 8.82 -13.66
CA SER A 242 9.65 8.72 -14.59
C SER A 242 10.29 10.09 -14.93
N LYS A 243 9.52 11.19 -14.81
CA LYS A 243 10.04 12.56 -15.01
C LYS A 243 10.59 13.20 -13.74
N ALA A 244 10.14 12.72 -12.57
CA ALA A 244 10.56 13.25 -11.29
C ALA A 244 11.90 12.71 -10.81
N ILE A 245 12.19 11.43 -11.09
CA ILE A 245 13.38 10.72 -10.59
C ILE A 245 14.01 9.85 -11.68
N PRO A 246 15.36 9.66 -11.66
CA PRO A 246 16.03 8.76 -12.60
C PRO A 246 15.77 7.29 -12.19
N ILE A 247 15.00 6.55 -12.99
CA ILE A 247 14.71 5.13 -12.74
C ILE A 247 15.79 4.28 -13.40
N ASP A 248 16.50 3.45 -12.61
CA ASP A 248 17.51 2.53 -13.12
C ASP A 248 16.90 1.20 -13.59
N ILE A 249 15.91 0.70 -12.86
CA ILE A 249 15.23 -0.56 -13.17
C ILE A 249 13.73 -0.37 -13.04
N ASN A 250 12.99 -0.77 -14.07
CA ASN A 250 11.53 -0.83 -14.04
C ASN A 250 11.06 -2.30 -14.01
N ILE A 251 10.28 -2.66 -12.99
CA ILE A 251 9.60 -3.95 -12.89
C ILE A 251 8.14 -3.74 -13.28
N LEU A 252 7.77 -4.23 -14.47
CA LEU A 252 6.41 -4.16 -14.95
C LEU A 252 5.63 -5.42 -14.59
N LEU A 253 4.56 -5.27 -13.82
CA LEU A 253 3.64 -6.35 -13.46
C LEU A 253 2.47 -6.38 -14.44
N THR A 254 2.23 -7.57 -14.98
CA THR A 254 1.14 -7.82 -15.92
C THR A 254 0.02 -8.59 -15.27
N TYR A 255 -1.19 -8.51 -15.82
CA TYR A 255 -2.24 -9.46 -15.49
C TYR A 255 -1.85 -10.86 -15.95
N TYR A 256 -2.48 -11.89 -15.34
CA TYR A 256 -2.34 -13.23 -15.86
C TYR A 256 -2.97 -13.30 -17.25
N ILE A 257 -2.10 -13.41 -18.27
CA ILE A 257 -2.50 -13.49 -19.67
C ILE A 257 -2.16 -14.90 -20.16
N ARG A 258 -3.10 -15.54 -20.84
CA ARG A 258 -2.86 -16.84 -21.44
C ARG A 258 -1.73 -16.71 -22.47
N LYS A 259 -0.84 -17.71 -22.51
CA LYS A 259 0.35 -17.71 -23.38
C LYS A 259 0.00 -17.47 -24.87
N GLU A 260 -1.16 -17.93 -25.28
CA GLU A 260 -1.66 -17.79 -26.65
C GLU A 260 -2.00 -16.35 -27.05
N LEU A 261 -2.19 -15.47 -26.04
CA LEU A 261 -2.45 -14.04 -26.24
C LEU A 261 -1.18 -13.18 -26.11
N LEU A 262 -0.06 -13.79 -25.75
CA LEU A 262 1.25 -13.13 -25.66
C LEU A 262 1.97 -13.23 -27.00
N ASP A 263 1.42 -12.59 -28.02
CA ASP A 263 2.09 -12.49 -29.30
C ASP A 263 3.16 -11.39 -29.34
N THR A 264 3.93 -11.35 -30.41
CA THR A 264 5.02 -10.40 -30.59
C THR A 264 4.53 -8.96 -30.66
N GLU A 265 3.34 -8.72 -31.21
CA GLU A 265 2.74 -7.40 -31.35
C GLU A 265 2.30 -6.85 -30.00
N TYR A 266 1.67 -7.69 -29.18
CA TYR A 266 1.29 -7.33 -27.82
C TYR A 266 2.50 -7.00 -26.95
N ILE A 267 3.56 -7.82 -26.99
CA ILE A 267 4.81 -7.57 -26.27
C ILE A 267 5.46 -6.27 -26.75
N ALA A 268 5.47 -6.01 -28.05
CA ALA A 268 6.00 -4.77 -28.61
C ALA A 268 5.21 -3.54 -28.15
N SER A 269 3.87 -3.63 -28.03
CA SER A 269 3.04 -2.54 -27.50
C SER A 269 3.35 -2.25 -26.04
N ILE A 270 3.50 -3.27 -25.20
CA ILE A 270 3.91 -3.11 -23.80
C ILE A 270 5.26 -2.38 -23.71
N LYS A 271 6.26 -2.85 -24.51
CA LYS A 271 7.59 -2.24 -24.52
C LYS A 271 7.52 -0.75 -24.88
N LYS A 272 6.75 -0.40 -25.91
CA LYS A 272 6.54 0.98 -26.32
C LYS A 272 5.98 1.84 -25.18
N TYR A 273 4.96 1.39 -24.46
CA TYR A 273 4.43 2.11 -23.29
C TYR A 273 5.47 2.26 -22.17
N CYS A 274 6.34 1.28 -21.95
CA CYS A 274 7.43 1.39 -20.99
C CYS A 274 8.49 2.41 -21.41
N GLU A 275 8.75 2.55 -22.70
CA GLU A 275 9.73 3.50 -23.25
C GLU A 275 9.19 4.95 -23.25
N GLU A 276 7.87 5.12 -23.32
CA GLU A 276 7.20 6.44 -23.28
C GLU A 276 7.05 6.96 -21.85
N ASN A 277 7.02 6.07 -20.85
CA ASN A 277 6.91 6.38 -19.42
C ASN A 277 8.24 6.16 -18.71
#